data_b66457bbf0d503ca42d784aa40e38cc7
#
_entry.id   b66457bbf0d503ca42d784aa40e38cc7
#
_cell.length_a   1.000
_cell.length_b   1.000
_cell.length_c   1.000
_cell.angle_alpha   90.00
_cell.angle_beta   90.00
_cell.angle_gamma   90.00
#
_symmetry.space_group_name_H-M   'P 1'
#
loop_
_entity.id
_entity.type
_entity.pdbx_description
1 polymer ?
#
loop_
_entity_poly.entity_id
_entity_poly.type
_entity_poly.pdbx_seq_one_letter_code
_entity_poly.pdbx_strand_id
1 'polypeptide(L)'
;MDAKQCAVCERTLLLGEQVVRFAPDGVDEFVDVCPLCQEIALDHGWVREGSPIGPAVRHARRRRSLSLAAIFGAQRRPVPETIVSEPILRRLSSREQAIVEAATLFNGSDGLRTIEGIARSLGDPNVSVVLLSGPSADVVITFSWDISWYQYRINRDSSQPVRLAERGMEPSELEATFTEWNARLEHGLGVVPDVQTTAA
;
A
#
# COMPACT_ATOMS: atom_id res chain seq x y z
N MET A 1 -18.16 25.53 18.19
CA MET A 1 -17.92 24.96 16.84
C MET A 1 -16.53 25.41 16.49
N ASP A 2 -15.57 24.50 16.58
CA ASP A 2 -14.19 24.83 16.26
C ASP A 2 -14.07 25.00 14.74
N ALA A 3 -13.60 26.20 14.35
CA ALA A 3 -13.39 26.50 12.94
C ALA A 3 -12.21 25.67 12.45
N LYS A 4 -12.41 24.82 11.41
CA LYS A 4 -11.36 24.05 10.79
C LYS A 4 -10.33 24.98 10.15
N GLN A 5 -9.05 24.69 10.30
CA GLN A 5 -7.96 25.46 9.74
C GLN A 5 -7.13 24.61 8.77
N CYS A 6 -6.57 25.25 7.75
CA CYS A 6 -5.62 24.60 6.85
C CYS A 6 -4.28 24.39 7.57
N ALA A 7 -3.78 23.16 7.62
CA ALA A 7 -2.53 22.81 8.31
C ALA A 7 -1.27 23.44 7.69
N VAL A 8 -1.34 23.96 6.46
CA VAL A 8 -0.19 24.58 5.78
C VAL A 8 -0.15 26.08 5.95
N CYS A 9 -1.29 26.78 5.79
CA CYS A 9 -1.34 28.26 5.82
C CYS A 9 -2.15 28.81 6.97
N GLU A 10 -2.67 27.96 7.86
CA GLU A 10 -3.41 28.30 9.10
C GLU A 10 -4.70 29.13 8.87
N ARG A 11 -5.10 29.38 7.61
CA ARG A 11 -6.35 30.09 7.36
C ARG A 11 -7.55 29.24 7.76
N THR A 12 -8.59 29.89 8.19
CA THR A 12 -9.89 29.29 8.47
C THR A 12 -10.51 28.78 7.16
N LEU A 13 -10.94 27.51 7.17
CA LEU A 13 -11.62 26.86 6.05
C LEU A 13 -13.10 27.21 6.09
N LEU A 14 -13.66 27.56 4.93
CA LEU A 14 -15.06 27.96 4.84
C LEU A 14 -15.99 26.75 4.84
N LEU A 15 -17.20 26.92 5.33
CA LEU A 15 -18.22 25.89 5.26
C LEU A 15 -18.53 25.57 3.79
N GLY A 16 -18.36 24.30 3.38
CA GLY A 16 -18.56 23.85 1.99
C GLY A 16 -17.32 23.97 1.09
N GLU A 17 -16.19 24.47 1.62
CA GLU A 17 -14.93 24.45 0.89
C GLU A 17 -14.44 23.00 0.71
N GLN A 18 -14.01 22.66 -0.50
CA GLN A 18 -13.42 21.35 -0.77
C GLN A 18 -12.03 21.25 -0.14
N VAL A 19 -11.94 20.55 0.95
CA VAL A 19 -10.69 20.30 1.68
C VAL A 19 -10.16 18.93 1.28
N VAL A 20 -8.86 18.83 1.15
CA VAL A 20 -8.18 17.54 0.95
C VAL A 20 -7.40 17.21 2.21
N ARG A 21 -7.49 15.96 2.63
CA ARG A 21 -6.78 15.49 3.82
C ARG A 21 -5.43 14.92 3.45
N PHE A 22 -4.42 15.29 4.24
CA PHE A 22 -3.04 14.85 4.07
C PHE A 22 -2.48 14.30 5.39
N ALA A 23 -1.62 13.30 5.30
CA ALA A 23 -0.82 12.80 6.41
C ALA A 23 0.58 13.43 6.34
N PRO A 24 0.97 14.30 7.30
CA PRO A 24 2.33 14.80 7.41
C PRO A 24 3.28 13.64 7.78
N ASP A 25 4.44 13.54 7.10
CA ASP A 25 5.54 12.61 7.42
C ASP A 25 5.15 11.13 7.63
N GLY A 26 4.06 10.66 6.99
CA GLY A 26 3.61 9.27 7.12
C GLY A 26 3.04 8.91 8.50
N VAL A 27 2.66 9.90 9.28
CA VAL A 27 1.93 9.72 10.53
C VAL A 27 0.47 9.38 10.20
N ASP A 28 -0.15 8.48 10.97
CA ASP A 28 -1.54 8.04 10.75
C ASP A 28 -2.59 9.15 11.02
N GLU A 29 -2.16 10.35 11.36
CA GLU A 29 -3.04 11.50 11.63
C GLU A 29 -3.19 12.36 10.39
N PHE A 30 -4.43 12.47 9.90
CA PHE A 30 -4.77 13.27 8.73
C PHE A 30 -5.19 14.68 9.11
N VAL A 31 -4.61 15.66 8.43
CA VAL A 31 -4.89 17.10 8.60
C VAL A 31 -5.59 17.68 7.38
N ASP A 32 -6.43 18.69 7.58
CA ASP A 32 -7.16 19.36 6.51
C ASP A 32 -6.27 20.39 5.78
N VAL A 33 -6.19 20.33 4.46
CA VAL A 33 -5.41 21.25 3.61
C VAL A 33 -6.34 21.91 2.59
N CYS A 34 -6.25 23.23 2.46
CA CYS A 34 -7.05 23.99 1.50
C CYS A 34 -6.59 23.73 0.05
N PRO A 35 -7.44 23.97 -0.96
CA PRO A 35 -7.10 23.73 -2.37
C PRO A 35 -5.83 24.42 -2.83
N LEU A 36 -5.51 25.60 -2.31
CA LEU A 36 -4.33 26.39 -2.69
C LEU A 36 -3.02 25.84 -2.13
N CYS A 37 -3.08 25.03 -1.06
CA CYS A 37 -1.90 24.50 -0.39
C CYS A 37 -1.62 23.02 -0.71
N GLN A 38 -2.39 22.38 -1.58
CA GLN A 38 -2.22 20.98 -1.91
C GLN A 38 -0.85 20.68 -2.53
N GLU A 39 -0.38 21.51 -3.46
CA GLU A 39 0.94 21.36 -4.08
C GLU A 39 2.06 21.52 -3.04
N ILE A 40 1.94 22.49 -2.14
CA ILE A 40 2.92 22.72 -1.06
C ILE A 40 2.98 21.52 -0.12
N ALA A 41 1.83 20.92 0.21
CA ALA A 41 1.78 19.72 1.04
C ALA A 41 2.47 18.53 0.37
N LEU A 42 2.27 18.34 -0.94
CA LEU A 42 2.95 17.30 -1.73
C LEU A 42 4.46 17.53 -1.81
N ASP A 43 4.91 18.78 -2.01
CA ASP A 43 6.33 19.14 -2.04
C ASP A 43 7.01 18.91 -0.70
N HIS A 44 6.27 19.01 0.40
CA HIS A 44 6.74 18.66 1.74
C HIS A 44 6.74 17.15 1.99
N GLY A 45 6.33 16.33 1.01
CA GLY A 45 6.29 14.88 1.12
C GLY A 45 5.07 14.35 1.87
N TRP A 46 4.04 15.18 2.09
CA TRP A 46 2.81 14.73 2.75
C TRP A 46 2.03 13.79 1.84
N VAL A 47 1.44 12.76 2.41
CA VAL A 47 0.67 11.75 1.68
C VAL A 47 -0.80 12.14 1.68
N ARG A 48 -1.39 12.27 0.48
CA ARG A 48 -2.83 12.55 0.34
C ARG A 48 -3.65 11.33 0.78
N GLU A 49 -4.77 11.56 1.48
CA GLU A 49 -5.73 10.52 1.84
C GLU A 49 -6.25 9.82 0.56
N GLY A 50 -6.25 8.49 0.58
CA GLY A 50 -6.66 7.68 -0.58
C GLY A 50 -5.58 7.48 -1.64
N SER A 51 -4.37 8.07 -1.46
CA SER A 51 -3.24 7.74 -2.33
C SER A 51 -2.66 6.36 -2.01
N PRO A 52 -2.15 5.63 -3.01
CA PRO A 52 -1.47 4.36 -2.77
C PRO A 52 -0.24 4.58 -1.89
N ILE A 53 -0.09 3.75 -0.88
CA ILE A 53 1.11 3.74 -0.05
C ILE A 53 2.18 2.98 -0.84
N GLY A 54 3.05 3.72 -1.55
CA GLY A 54 4.24 3.16 -2.18
C GLY A 54 5.18 2.50 -1.16
N PRO A 55 6.14 1.67 -1.60
CA PRO A 55 7.20 1.21 -0.71
C PRO A 55 7.86 2.44 -0.11
N ALA A 56 7.91 2.50 1.23
CA ALA A 56 8.45 3.64 1.94
C ALA A 56 9.89 3.88 1.45
N VAL A 57 10.08 4.89 0.60
CA VAL A 57 11.40 5.40 0.29
C VAL A 57 11.87 6.06 1.58
N ARG A 58 12.53 5.26 2.41
CA ARG A 58 13.26 5.78 3.56
C ARG A 58 14.33 6.69 3.01
N HIS A 59 14.05 7.98 2.93
CA HIS A 59 15.09 8.97 2.88
C HIS A 59 15.87 8.83 4.17
N ALA A 60 16.81 7.89 4.15
CA ALA A 60 17.82 7.76 5.17
C ALA A 60 18.60 9.08 5.16
N ARG A 61 18.20 10.02 6.01
CA ARG A 61 19.01 11.13 6.44
C ARG A 61 20.25 10.48 7.06
N ARG A 62 21.26 10.30 6.21
CA ARG A 62 22.57 9.76 6.56
C ARG A 62 23.22 10.74 7.52
N ARG A 63 22.83 10.66 8.82
CA ARG A 63 23.65 11.22 9.88
C ARG A 63 24.96 10.45 9.85
N ARG A 64 25.99 11.08 9.30
CA ARG A 64 27.37 10.65 9.48
C ARG A 64 27.69 10.78 10.98
N SER A 65 27.41 9.75 11.75
CA SER A 65 28.04 9.58 13.04
C SER A 65 29.44 9.01 12.75
N LEU A 66 30.44 9.82 12.92
CA LEU A 66 31.83 9.36 12.98
C LEU A 66 31.98 8.55 14.27
N SER A 67 31.84 7.23 14.14
CA SER A 67 32.12 6.31 15.26
C SER A 67 33.63 6.13 15.36
N LEU A 68 34.24 6.67 16.41
CA LEU A 68 35.65 6.50 16.78
C LEU A 68 35.99 5.08 17.32
N ALA A 69 35.06 4.12 17.20
CA ALA A 69 35.24 2.75 17.69
C ALA A 69 36.02 1.83 16.73
N ALA A 70 36.54 2.34 15.61
CA ALA A 70 37.26 1.52 14.62
C ALA A 70 38.77 1.38 14.90
N ILE A 71 39.30 1.89 16.03
CA ILE A 71 40.76 1.94 16.27
C ILE A 71 41.26 0.87 17.26
N PHE A 72 40.36 0.17 17.96
CA PHE A 72 40.82 -0.89 18.86
C PHE A 72 40.38 -2.27 18.37
N GLY A 73 41.26 -2.87 17.57
CA GLY A 73 41.15 -4.27 17.16
C GLY A 73 41.29 -5.22 18.33
N ALA A 74 40.25 -5.96 18.60
CA ALA A 74 40.33 -7.20 19.40
C ALA A 74 39.81 -8.33 18.52
N GLN A 75 40.73 -9.09 17.94
CA GLN A 75 40.48 -10.38 17.30
C GLN A 75 39.90 -11.36 18.33
N ARG A 76 38.59 -11.60 18.26
CA ARG A 76 38.00 -12.81 18.88
C ARG A 76 37.77 -13.84 17.76
N ARG A 77 38.45 -14.98 17.87
CA ARG A 77 38.23 -16.17 17.03
C ARG A 77 36.74 -16.57 17.11
N PRO A 78 36.06 -16.80 16.01
CA PRO A 78 34.72 -17.37 16.08
C PRO A 78 34.81 -18.85 16.43
N VAL A 79 34.14 -19.22 17.50
CA VAL A 79 33.76 -20.61 17.79
C VAL A 79 32.65 -20.96 16.81
N PRO A 80 32.69 -22.11 16.11
CA PRO A 80 31.58 -22.53 15.24
C PRO A 80 30.41 -22.97 16.14
N GLU A 81 29.50 -22.06 16.44
CA GLU A 81 28.17 -22.43 16.89
C GLU A 81 27.41 -23.10 15.75
N THR A 82 27.05 -24.33 15.95
CA THR A 82 26.09 -25.04 15.10
C THR A 82 24.75 -24.34 15.27
N ILE A 83 24.46 -23.40 14.37
CA ILE A 83 23.15 -22.72 14.33
C ILE A 83 22.15 -23.75 13.84
N VAL A 84 21.42 -24.35 14.77
CA VAL A 84 20.16 -25.02 14.45
C VAL A 84 19.23 -23.91 13.98
N SER A 85 19.07 -23.78 12.68
CA SER A 85 18.16 -22.83 12.07
C SER A 85 16.72 -23.29 12.35
N GLU A 86 16.17 -22.86 13.50
CA GLU A 86 14.74 -22.89 13.68
C GLU A 86 14.12 -21.98 12.63
N PRO A 87 13.06 -22.41 11.91
CA PRO A 87 12.37 -21.54 10.96
C PRO A 87 11.80 -20.37 11.75
N ILE A 88 12.44 -19.20 11.61
CA ILE A 88 11.94 -17.96 12.18
C ILE A 88 10.62 -17.68 11.45
N LEU A 89 9.49 -18.00 12.08
CA LEU A 89 8.17 -17.59 11.63
C LEU A 89 8.13 -16.06 11.70
N ARG A 90 8.43 -15.44 10.58
CA ARG A 90 8.38 -13.99 10.42
C ARG A 90 6.94 -13.54 10.66
N ARG A 91 6.76 -12.63 11.61
CA ARG A 91 5.47 -11.94 11.76
C ARG A 91 5.28 -10.99 10.59
N LEU A 92 4.13 -11.09 9.93
CA LEU A 92 3.72 -10.16 8.88
C LEU A 92 3.62 -8.75 9.48
N SER A 93 4.07 -7.74 8.76
CA SER A 93 3.83 -6.34 9.10
C SER A 93 2.32 -6.03 9.01
N SER A 94 1.87 -4.95 9.64
CA SER A 94 0.46 -4.53 9.56
C SER A 94 0.00 -4.31 8.12
N ARG A 95 0.88 -3.83 7.25
CA ARG A 95 0.63 -3.68 5.82
C ARG A 95 0.44 -5.02 5.11
N GLU A 96 1.34 -5.97 5.35
CA GLU A 96 1.27 -7.31 4.77
C GLU A 96 0.01 -8.05 5.26
N GLN A 97 -0.34 -7.88 6.53
CA GLN A 97 -1.57 -8.43 7.09
C GLN A 97 -2.81 -7.88 6.38
N ALA A 98 -2.87 -6.56 6.17
CA ALA A 98 -3.98 -5.92 5.46
C ALA A 98 -4.12 -6.42 4.01
N ILE A 99 -3.01 -6.62 3.32
CA ILE A 99 -2.96 -7.15 1.95
C ILE A 99 -3.46 -8.60 1.91
N VAL A 100 -3.00 -9.46 2.81
CA VAL A 100 -3.42 -10.87 2.89
C VAL A 100 -4.90 -10.98 3.27
N GLU A 101 -5.36 -10.17 4.22
CA GLU A 101 -6.76 -10.12 4.63
C GLU A 101 -7.67 -9.67 3.47
N ALA A 102 -7.28 -8.63 2.73
CA ALA A 102 -8.01 -8.16 1.57
C ALA A 102 -8.09 -9.22 0.46
N ALA A 103 -6.99 -9.91 0.17
CA ALA A 103 -6.98 -11.02 -0.77
C ALA A 103 -7.92 -12.14 -0.31
N THR A 104 -7.95 -12.46 0.99
CA THR A 104 -8.85 -13.47 1.56
C THR A 104 -10.31 -13.07 1.40
N LEU A 105 -10.66 -11.81 1.67
CA LEU A 105 -12.02 -11.30 1.49
C LEU A 105 -12.45 -11.34 0.01
N PHE A 106 -11.54 -10.94 -0.90
CA PHE A 106 -11.79 -11.00 -2.34
C PHE A 106 -12.02 -12.44 -2.81
N ASN A 107 -11.18 -13.39 -2.34
CA ASN A 107 -11.27 -14.80 -2.69
C ASN A 107 -12.58 -15.46 -2.22
N GLY A 108 -13.21 -14.94 -1.18
CA GLY A 108 -14.54 -15.35 -0.72
C GLY A 108 -15.70 -14.68 -1.45
N SER A 109 -15.48 -13.77 -2.38
CA SER A 109 -16.51 -12.95 -3.02
C SER A 109 -16.91 -13.42 -4.42
N ASP A 110 -18.06 -12.89 -4.92
CA ASP A 110 -18.46 -13.09 -6.31
C ASP A 110 -17.53 -12.41 -7.31
N GLY A 111 -16.72 -11.45 -6.86
CA GLY A 111 -15.66 -10.82 -7.66
C GLY A 111 -14.67 -11.83 -8.21
N LEU A 112 -14.23 -12.79 -7.37
CA LEU A 112 -13.32 -13.84 -7.81
C LEU A 112 -13.92 -14.67 -8.95
N ARG A 113 -15.17 -15.09 -8.84
CA ARG A 113 -15.85 -15.88 -9.89
C ARG A 113 -15.88 -15.14 -11.22
N THR A 114 -16.10 -13.82 -11.18
CA THR A 114 -16.08 -12.97 -12.36
C THR A 114 -14.70 -12.96 -12.99
N ILE A 115 -13.67 -12.72 -12.21
CA ILE A 115 -12.28 -12.67 -12.67
C ILE A 115 -11.82 -14.04 -13.19
N GLU A 116 -12.12 -15.13 -12.51
CA GLU A 116 -11.82 -16.49 -13.00
C GLU A 116 -12.55 -16.80 -14.32
N GLY A 117 -13.78 -16.28 -14.48
CA GLY A 117 -14.53 -16.40 -15.72
C GLY A 117 -13.83 -15.70 -16.90
N ILE A 118 -13.30 -14.51 -16.67
CA ILE A 118 -12.53 -13.73 -17.66
C ILE A 118 -11.19 -14.43 -17.94
N ALA A 119 -10.48 -14.88 -16.90
CA ALA A 119 -9.20 -15.56 -17.02
C ALA A 119 -9.28 -16.84 -17.87
N ARG A 120 -10.39 -17.57 -17.82
CA ARG A 120 -10.60 -18.73 -18.70
C ARG A 120 -10.63 -18.38 -20.19
N SER A 121 -10.99 -17.14 -20.53
CA SER A 121 -11.11 -16.67 -21.92
C SER A 121 -9.88 -15.90 -22.38
N LEU A 122 -9.27 -15.13 -21.51
CA LEU A 122 -8.16 -14.21 -21.84
C LEU A 122 -6.79 -14.70 -21.33
N GLY A 123 -6.75 -15.77 -20.52
CA GLY A 123 -5.53 -16.23 -19.85
C GLY A 123 -5.34 -15.54 -18.50
N ASP A 124 -4.20 -15.80 -17.86
CA ASP A 124 -3.89 -15.27 -16.54
C ASP A 124 -3.67 -13.75 -16.59
N PRO A 125 -4.28 -12.97 -15.68
CA PRO A 125 -4.05 -11.54 -15.60
C PRO A 125 -2.75 -11.20 -14.89
N ASN A 126 -2.21 -10.03 -15.17
CA ASN A 126 -1.32 -9.35 -14.25
C ASN A 126 -2.13 -8.86 -13.05
N VAL A 127 -1.64 -9.08 -11.84
CA VAL A 127 -2.37 -8.74 -10.61
C VAL A 127 -1.55 -7.81 -9.73
N SER A 128 -2.17 -6.72 -9.28
CA SER A 128 -1.57 -5.78 -8.33
C SER A 128 -2.48 -5.61 -7.11
N VAL A 129 -1.89 -5.58 -5.92
CA VAL A 129 -2.60 -5.36 -4.65
C VAL A 129 -1.96 -4.17 -3.95
N VAL A 130 -2.72 -3.11 -3.77
CA VAL A 130 -2.24 -1.82 -3.25
C VAL A 130 -3.07 -1.38 -2.05
N LEU A 131 -2.39 -1.13 -0.93
CA LEU A 131 -3.01 -0.52 0.25
C LEU A 131 -3.08 1.00 0.05
N LEU A 132 -4.27 1.57 0.25
CA LEU A 132 -4.49 3.01 0.21
C LEU A 132 -4.23 3.64 1.58
N SER A 133 -3.72 4.88 1.57
CA SER A 133 -3.64 5.71 2.76
C SER A 133 -5.04 6.15 3.20
N GLY A 134 -5.32 6.14 4.49
CA GLY A 134 -6.59 6.58 5.03
C GLY A 134 -7.01 5.77 6.25
N PRO A 135 -7.97 6.27 7.03
CA PRO A 135 -8.40 5.63 8.28
C PRO A 135 -9.06 4.26 8.07
N SER A 136 -9.62 3.99 6.89
CA SER A 136 -10.26 2.70 6.56
C SER A 136 -9.30 1.66 6.03
N ALA A 137 -8.03 1.99 5.79
CA ALA A 137 -7.01 1.09 5.25
C ALA A 137 -7.55 0.25 4.06
N ASP A 138 -8.24 0.92 3.12
CA ASP A 138 -8.81 0.26 1.95
C ASP A 138 -7.69 -0.33 1.07
N VAL A 139 -7.98 -1.48 0.46
CA VAL A 139 -7.05 -2.13 -0.48
C VAL A 139 -7.69 -2.13 -1.86
N VAL A 140 -6.89 -1.86 -2.89
CA VAL A 140 -7.30 -2.00 -4.30
C VAL A 140 -6.60 -3.21 -4.89
N ILE A 141 -7.39 -4.11 -5.50
CA ILE A 141 -6.87 -5.22 -6.29
C ILE A 141 -7.17 -4.92 -7.76
N THR A 142 -6.11 -4.86 -8.56
CA THR A 142 -6.18 -4.61 -10.00
C THR A 142 -5.88 -5.90 -10.75
N PHE A 143 -6.72 -6.23 -11.72
CA PHE A 143 -6.51 -7.31 -12.68
C PHE A 143 -6.39 -6.69 -14.06
N SER A 144 -5.33 -6.99 -14.80
CA SER A 144 -5.08 -6.42 -16.12
C SER A 144 -4.72 -7.50 -17.13
N TRP A 145 -5.38 -7.45 -18.28
CA TRP A 145 -5.07 -8.16 -19.52
C TRP A 145 -4.70 -7.15 -20.60
N ASP A 146 -4.22 -7.57 -21.73
CA ASP A 146 -3.82 -6.68 -22.81
C ASP A 146 -4.95 -5.80 -23.34
N ILE A 147 -6.21 -6.24 -23.18
CA ILE A 147 -7.42 -5.59 -23.77
C ILE A 147 -8.45 -5.15 -22.72
N SER A 148 -8.21 -5.35 -21.44
CA SER A 148 -9.14 -4.94 -20.39
C SER A 148 -8.51 -4.97 -19.02
N TRP A 149 -9.04 -4.17 -18.12
CA TRP A 149 -8.64 -4.19 -16.70
C TRP A 149 -9.83 -3.98 -15.78
N TYR A 150 -9.71 -4.47 -14.53
CA TYR A 150 -10.72 -4.38 -13.48
C TYR A 150 -10.05 -4.02 -12.18
N GLN A 151 -10.63 -3.07 -11.42
CA GLN A 151 -10.21 -2.71 -10.08
C GLN A 151 -11.33 -2.99 -9.09
N TYR A 152 -11.00 -3.74 -8.04
CA TYR A 152 -11.86 -3.98 -6.90
C TYR A 152 -11.33 -3.26 -5.68
N ARG A 153 -12.18 -2.53 -4.99
CA ARG A 153 -11.86 -1.89 -3.73
C ARG A 153 -12.39 -2.74 -2.59
N ILE A 154 -11.49 -3.08 -1.67
CA ILE A 154 -11.76 -3.91 -0.50
C ILE A 154 -11.70 -3.04 0.75
N ASN A 155 -12.83 -2.98 1.48
CA ASN A 155 -12.96 -2.30 2.76
C ASN A 155 -13.55 -3.28 3.77
N ARG A 156 -12.74 -3.78 4.70
CA ARG A 156 -13.14 -4.80 5.68
C ARG A 156 -14.22 -4.34 6.66
N ASP A 157 -14.30 -3.02 6.90
CA ASP A 157 -15.24 -2.44 7.86
C ASP A 157 -16.61 -2.14 7.21
N SER A 158 -16.76 -2.40 5.91
CA SER A 158 -17.98 -2.19 5.15
C SER A 158 -18.92 -3.42 5.24
N SER A 159 -20.21 -3.18 5.20
CA SER A 159 -21.23 -4.24 5.05
C SER A 159 -21.10 -4.99 3.70
N GLN A 160 -20.51 -4.36 2.69
CA GLN A 160 -20.11 -4.96 1.42
C GLN A 160 -18.60 -4.77 1.24
N PRO A 161 -17.80 -5.68 1.79
CA PRO A 161 -16.35 -5.49 1.86
C PRO A 161 -15.67 -5.44 0.48
N VAL A 162 -16.23 -6.11 -0.53
CA VAL A 162 -15.68 -6.18 -1.89
C VAL A 162 -16.64 -5.50 -2.86
N ARG A 163 -16.13 -4.53 -3.61
CA ARG A 163 -16.91 -3.85 -4.66
C ARG A 163 -16.05 -3.59 -5.90
N LEU A 164 -16.64 -3.70 -7.07
CA LEU A 164 -16.02 -3.22 -8.30
C LEU A 164 -15.93 -1.69 -8.20
N ALA A 165 -14.72 -1.16 -8.26
CA ALA A 165 -14.45 0.28 -8.22
C ALA A 165 -14.45 0.86 -9.64
N GLU A 166 -13.61 0.27 -10.52
CA GLU A 166 -13.43 0.75 -11.87
C GLU A 166 -13.15 -0.41 -12.83
N ARG A 167 -13.31 -0.16 -14.12
CA ARG A 167 -12.93 -1.07 -15.20
C ARG A 167 -12.68 -0.26 -16.47
N GLY A 168 -11.78 -0.74 -17.32
CA GLY A 168 -11.47 -0.11 -18.59
C GLY A 168 -10.98 -1.11 -19.64
N MET A 169 -10.63 -0.58 -20.82
CA MET A 169 -10.25 -1.37 -22.00
C MET A 169 -8.74 -1.38 -22.19
N GLU A 170 -8.05 -0.28 -21.90
CA GLU A 170 -6.62 -0.14 -22.14
C GLU A 170 -5.84 -0.11 -20.84
N PRO A 171 -4.84 -1.02 -20.63
CA PRO A 171 -3.97 -0.99 -19.47
C PRO A 171 -3.20 0.32 -19.27
N SER A 172 -3.00 1.08 -20.34
CA SER A 172 -2.36 2.40 -20.31
C SER A 172 -3.15 3.47 -19.53
N GLU A 173 -4.44 3.23 -19.28
CA GLU A 173 -5.30 4.09 -18.45
C GLU A 173 -5.01 3.94 -16.95
N LEU A 174 -4.33 2.84 -16.56
CA LEU A 174 -4.00 2.58 -15.16
C LEU A 174 -2.88 3.49 -14.67
N GLU A 175 -3.06 4.07 -13.50
CA GLU A 175 -1.98 4.78 -12.82
C GLU A 175 -0.82 3.80 -12.48
N ALA A 176 0.41 4.27 -12.60
CA ALA A 176 1.62 3.46 -12.41
C ALA A 176 1.65 2.73 -11.06
N THR A 177 1.07 3.30 -10.02
CA THR A 177 0.96 2.71 -8.68
C THR A 177 0.11 1.45 -8.62
N PHE A 178 -0.84 1.29 -9.53
CA PHE A 178 -1.68 0.10 -9.63
C PHE A 178 -1.15 -0.95 -10.61
N THR A 179 0.04 -0.73 -11.17
CA THR A 179 0.72 -1.64 -12.10
C THR A 179 1.98 -2.29 -11.50
N GLU A 180 2.15 -2.20 -10.18
CA GLU A 180 3.18 -2.97 -9.46
C GLU A 180 2.69 -4.42 -9.29
N TRP A 181 2.92 -5.26 -10.29
CA TRP A 181 2.47 -6.65 -10.34
C TRP A 181 3.07 -7.48 -9.21
N ASN A 182 2.45 -7.40 -8.02
CA ASN A 182 2.91 -7.96 -6.76
C ASN A 182 2.01 -9.08 -6.22
N ALA A 183 1.19 -9.64 -7.09
CA ALA A 183 0.31 -10.77 -6.79
C ALA A 183 0.07 -11.60 -8.04
N ARG A 184 -0.53 -12.78 -7.87
CA ARG A 184 -0.94 -13.64 -8.97
C ARG A 184 -2.31 -14.26 -8.71
N LEU A 185 -3.01 -14.63 -9.78
CA LEU A 185 -4.24 -15.41 -9.71
C LEU A 185 -3.89 -16.89 -9.84
N GLU A 186 -4.12 -17.67 -8.79
CA GLU A 186 -3.92 -19.11 -8.81
C GLU A 186 -5.25 -19.86 -8.89
N HIS A 187 -5.33 -20.82 -9.81
CA HIS A 187 -6.52 -21.65 -10.00
C HIS A 187 -6.87 -22.39 -8.71
N GLY A 188 -8.10 -22.16 -8.21
CA GLY A 188 -8.61 -22.80 -7.00
C GLY A 188 -8.16 -22.17 -5.67
N LEU A 189 -7.19 -21.29 -5.67
CA LEU A 189 -6.72 -20.53 -4.50
C LEU A 189 -7.15 -19.06 -4.56
N GLY A 190 -7.37 -18.51 -5.77
CA GLY A 190 -7.68 -17.11 -5.98
C GLY A 190 -6.44 -16.22 -6.04
N VAL A 191 -6.57 -14.99 -5.54
CA VAL A 191 -5.47 -14.02 -5.49
C VAL A 191 -4.49 -14.40 -4.39
N VAL A 192 -3.23 -14.56 -4.77
CA VAL A 192 -2.10 -14.83 -3.87
C VAL A 192 -1.11 -13.67 -3.94
N PRO A 193 -1.01 -12.83 -2.91
CA PRO A 193 -0.03 -11.74 -2.87
C PRO A 193 1.40 -12.29 -2.73
N ASP A 194 2.34 -11.67 -3.44
CA ASP A 194 3.76 -11.94 -3.28
C ASP A 194 4.29 -11.22 -2.03
N VAL A 195 4.10 -11.82 -0.88
CA VAL A 195 4.67 -11.32 0.36
C VAL A 195 6.16 -11.61 0.34
N GLN A 196 6.99 -10.62 -0.03
CA GLN A 196 8.43 -10.78 -0.10
C GLN A 196 8.99 -11.08 1.29
N THR A 197 9.52 -12.28 1.46
CA THR A 197 10.37 -12.62 2.59
C THR A 197 11.70 -11.91 2.40
N THR A 198 11.80 -10.64 2.81
CA THR A 198 13.09 -9.95 2.84
C THR A 198 13.94 -10.67 3.88
N ALA A 199 14.87 -11.50 3.41
CA ALA A 199 15.93 -12.02 4.26
C ALA A 199 16.70 -10.84 4.86
N ALA A 200 16.81 -10.80 6.18
CA ALA A 200 17.58 -9.81 6.92
C ALA A 200 19.09 -10.04 6.73
#